data_a20f7684291c66e631f0601411d19478
#
_entry.id   a20f7684291c66e631f0601411d19478
#
_cell.length_a   1.000
_cell.length_b   1.000
_cell.length_c   1.000
_cell.angle_alpha   90.00
_cell.angle_beta   90.00
_cell.angle_gamma   90.00
#
_symmetry.space_group_name_H-M   'P 1'
#
loop_
_entity.id
_entity.type
_entity.pdbx_description
1 polymer ?
#
loop_
_entity_poly.entity_id
_entity_poly.type
_entity_poly.pdbx_seq_one_letter_code
_entity_poly.pdbx_strand_id
1 'polypeptide(L)'
;MVALSGRVFGKVDMATANVLVVAPDAAFGHSIAFALESGGFKVVLHRYVDEAFVSPDALDAACAVVDDDAIVDWKRSRELFDSFGKPVILLLNLLRSAPDLPVAKHLTKPFLGEPLIEAVLNVIAGQQ
;
A
#
# COMPACT_ATOMS: atom_id res chain seq x y z
N MET A 1 -4.68 7.07 -31.67
CA MET A 1 -4.56 6.98 -31.02
C MET A 1 -4.52 7.04 -30.33
N VAL A 2 -4.56 7.02 -30.53
CA VAL A 2 -4.33 6.90 -29.65
C VAL A 2 -4.18 6.91 -28.98
N ALA A 3 -4.24 6.92 -29.32
CA ALA A 3 -3.93 6.75 -28.57
C ALA A 3 -3.83 6.72 -27.99
N LEU A 4 -3.88 6.70 -28.31
CA LEU A 4 -3.68 6.56 -27.65
C LEU A 4 -3.63 6.51 -26.96
N SER A 5 -3.65 6.56 -27.27
CA SER A 5 -3.44 6.43 -26.41
C SER A 5 -3.22 6.23 -25.72
N GLY A 6 -3.14 6.15 -25.88
CA GLY A 6 -2.65 5.96 -24.98
C GLY A 6 -2.34 5.96 -24.53
N ARG A 7 -2.17 5.80 -24.55
CA ARG A 7 -1.79 5.71 -24.04
C ARG A 7 -1.22 5.91 -23.54
N VAL A 8 -1.01 5.87 -23.62
CA VAL A 8 -0.40 6.02 -23.08
C VAL A 8 0.05 5.78 -22.68
N PHE A 9 0.31 5.26 -22.78
CA PHE A 9 0.82 4.96 -22.32
C PHE A 9 1.48 4.85 -21.72
N GLY A 10 1.65 4.15 -22.63
CA GLY A 10 2.82 3.65 -22.02
C GLY A 10 3.15 4.34 -20.75
N LYS A 11 2.92 5.50 -20.78
CA LYS A 11 3.01 6.20 -19.56
C LYS A 11 1.93 5.67 -18.65
N VAL A 12 2.32 4.85 -17.75
CA VAL A 12 1.37 4.31 -16.81
C VAL A 12 0.79 5.45 -16.01
N ASP A 13 -0.50 5.48 -15.98
CA ASP A 13 -1.19 6.40 -15.13
C ASP A 13 -1.10 5.88 -13.71
N MET A 14 -0.28 6.51 -12.89
CA MET A 14 -0.05 6.07 -11.52
C MET A 14 -1.33 6.11 -10.69
N ALA A 15 -2.29 6.97 -11.07
CA ALA A 15 -3.56 7.05 -10.36
C ALA A 15 -4.46 5.84 -10.61
N THR A 16 -4.12 4.98 -11.58
CA THR A 16 -4.88 3.73 -11.80
C THR A 16 -4.12 2.53 -11.30
N ALA A 17 -3.00 2.72 -10.62
CA ALA A 17 -2.22 1.62 -10.10
C ALA A 17 -2.98 0.88 -9.00
N ASN A 18 -2.67 -0.41 -8.87
CA ASN A 18 -3.26 -1.24 -7.83
C ASN A 18 -2.48 -1.07 -6.54
N VAL A 19 -3.20 -0.92 -5.43
CA VAL A 19 -2.61 -0.80 -4.10
C VAL A 19 -3.17 -1.92 -3.23
N LEU A 20 -2.27 -2.67 -2.61
CA LEU A 20 -2.64 -3.71 -1.68
C LEU A 20 -2.77 -3.07 -0.29
N VAL A 21 -3.95 -3.13 0.30
CA VAL A 21 -4.19 -2.55 1.63
C VAL A 21 -4.43 -3.68 2.62
N VAL A 22 -3.70 -3.65 3.74
CA VAL A 22 -3.79 -4.70 4.74
C VAL A 22 -4.14 -4.07 6.08
N ALA A 23 -5.35 -4.31 6.56
CA ALA A 23 -5.85 -3.75 7.81
C ALA A 23 -6.89 -4.69 8.42
N PRO A 24 -6.71 -5.12 9.69
CA PRO A 24 -7.65 -6.06 10.31
C PRO A 24 -8.99 -5.42 10.68
N ASP A 25 -8.99 -4.13 11.01
CA ASP A 25 -10.22 -3.42 11.34
C ASP A 25 -10.94 -3.05 10.04
N ALA A 26 -12.16 -3.57 9.87
CA ALA A 26 -12.91 -3.38 8.62
C ALA A 26 -13.22 -1.91 8.36
N ALA A 27 -13.63 -1.17 9.37
CA ALA A 27 -13.96 0.25 9.21
C ALA A 27 -12.73 1.06 8.80
N PHE A 28 -11.61 0.81 9.47
CA PHE A 28 -10.36 1.50 9.15
C PHE A 28 -9.88 1.13 7.75
N GLY A 29 -9.94 -0.16 7.40
CA GLY A 29 -9.55 -0.62 6.07
C GLY A 29 -10.38 0.01 4.98
N HIS A 30 -11.69 0.11 5.19
CA HIS A 30 -12.57 0.75 4.21
C HIS A 30 -12.30 2.24 4.09
N SER A 31 -11.94 2.90 5.19
CA SER A 31 -11.55 4.31 5.14
C SER A 31 -10.32 4.54 4.30
N ILE A 32 -9.32 3.68 4.47
CA ILE A 32 -8.10 3.74 3.67
C ILE A 32 -8.42 3.51 2.19
N ALA A 33 -9.21 2.47 1.91
CA ALA A 33 -9.58 2.14 0.54
C ALA A 33 -10.33 3.30 -0.10
N PHE A 34 -11.27 3.89 0.63
CA PHE A 34 -12.04 5.01 0.11
C PHE A 34 -11.13 6.19 -0.24
N ALA A 35 -10.20 6.51 0.65
CA ALA A 35 -9.28 7.63 0.42
C ALA A 35 -8.44 7.38 -0.84
N LEU A 36 -7.90 6.18 -0.98
CA LEU A 36 -7.06 5.86 -2.13
C LEU A 36 -7.87 5.81 -3.43
N GLU A 37 -9.06 5.25 -3.37
CA GLU A 37 -9.94 5.21 -4.55
C GLU A 37 -10.34 6.61 -4.98
N SER A 38 -10.50 7.52 -4.03
CA SER A 38 -10.77 8.92 -4.34
C SER A 38 -9.62 9.55 -5.12
N GLY A 39 -8.41 9.07 -4.89
CA GLY A 39 -7.22 9.51 -5.62
C GLY A 39 -7.01 8.80 -6.94
N GLY A 40 -7.92 7.88 -7.30
CA GLY A 40 -7.87 7.18 -8.58
C GLY A 40 -7.22 5.81 -8.54
N PHE A 41 -6.75 5.36 -7.38
CA PHE A 41 -6.11 4.06 -7.26
C PHE A 41 -7.15 2.94 -7.21
N LYS A 42 -6.73 1.75 -7.62
CA LYS A 42 -7.51 0.55 -7.41
C LYS A 42 -7.00 -0.12 -6.15
N VAL A 43 -7.90 -0.58 -5.30
CA VAL A 43 -7.54 -1.11 -3.99
C VAL A 43 -8.04 -2.53 -3.83
N VAL A 44 -7.17 -3.40 -3.32
CA VAL A 44 -7.56 -4.72 -2.86
C VAL A 44 -7.28 -4.77 -1.37
N LEU A 45 -8.27 -5.11 -0.58
CA LEU A 45 -8.20 -5.06 0.87
C LEU A 45 -8.10 -6.47 1.46
N HIS A 46 -7.09 -6.67 2.29
CA HIS A 46 -6.91 -7.89 3.09
C HIS A 46 -6.81 -7.52 4.56
N ARG A 47 -6.96 -8.52 5.42
CA ARG A 47 -6.96 -8.26 6.86
C ARG A 47 -5.59 -8.46 7.50
N TYR A 48 -4.81 -9.43 7.02
CA TYR A 48 -3.53 -9.79 7.64
C TYR A 48 -2.43 -9.95 6.61
N VAL A 49 -1.21 -9.66 7.04
CA VAL A 49 -0.03 -9.67 6.16
C VAL A 49 0.20 -11.05 5.55
N ASP A 50 0.11 -12.10 6.36
CA ASP A 50 0.40 -13.46 5.87
C ASP A 50 -0.50 -13.84 4.69
N GLU A 51 -1.76 -13.43 4.75
CA GLU A 51 -2.72 -13.73 3.72
C GLU A 51 -2.51 -12.86 2.48
N ALA A 52 -2.30 -11.57 2.72
CA ALA A 52 -2.23 -10.59 1.64
C ALA A 52 -1.02 -10.82 0.75
N PHE A 53 0.13 -11.02 1.35
CA PHE A 53 1.40 -11.03 0.60
C PHE A 53 1.67 -12.33 -0.11
N VAL A 54 0.92 -13.40 0.19
CA VAL A 54 1.00 -14.65 -0.57
C VAL A 54 -0.12 -14.76 -1.59
N SER A 55 -1.01 -13.79 -1.65
CA SER A 55 -2.13 -13.81 -2.60
C SER A 55 -1.68 -13.35 -3.99
N PRO A 56 -2.45 -13.72 -5.04
CA PRO A 56 -2.16 -13.20 -6.38
C PRO A 56 -2.24 -11.68 -6.45
N ASP A 57 -3.01 -11.04 -5.56
CA ASP A 57 -3.15 -9.58 -5.55
C ASP A 57 -1.81 -8.90 -5.31
N ALA A 58 -0.92 -9.53 -4.55
CA ALA A 58 0.40 -8.96 -4.29
C ALA A 58 1.24 -8.86 -5.57
N LEU A 59 1.02 -9.77 -6.52
CA LEU A 59 1.77 -9.75 -7.77
C LEU A 59 1.37 -8.55 -8.65
N ASP A 60 0.12 -8.15 -8.58
CA ASP A 60 -0.39 -7.07 -9.41
C ASP A 60 -0.26 -5.70 -8.76
N ALA A 61 0.06 -5.65 -7.47
CA ALA A 61 0.11 -4.39 -6.75
C ALA A 61 1.38 -3.61 -7.07
N ALA A 62 1.25 -2.30 -7.16
CA ALA A 62 2.40 -1.40 -7.32
C ALA A 62 3.06 -1.08 -5.98
N CYS A 63 2.28 -1.14 -4.91
CA CYS A 63 2.79 -0.93 -3.55
C CYS A 63 1.78 -1.50 -2.57
N ALA A 64 2.14 -1.51 -1.29
CA ALA A 64 1.25 -1.96 -0.22
C ALA A 64 1.17 -0.93 0.87
N VAL A 65 -0.01 -0.81 1.48
CA VAL A 65 -0.24 0.01 2.66
C VAL A 65 -0.66 -0.95 3.76
N VAL A 66 0.12 -1.03 4.82
CA VAL A 66 -0.05 -2.03 5.87
C VAL A 66 -0.25 -1.35 7.21
N ASP A 67 -1.38 -1.65 7.85
CA ASP A 67 -1.62 -1.26 9.24
C ASP A 67 -0.75 -2.16 10.13
N ASP A 68 -0.03 -1.57 11.06
CA ASP A 68 0.86 -2.34 11.93
C ASP A 68 0.09 -3.40 12.74
N ASP A 69 -1.20 -3.19 12.99
CA ASP A 69 -2.03 -4.20 13.67
C ASP A 69 -2.28 -5.44 12.80
N ALA A 70 -2.00 -5.36 11.51
CA ALA A 70 -2.12 -6.51 10.61
C ALA A 70 -0.92 -7.45 10.72
N ILE A 71 0.12 -7.04 11.40
CA ILE A 71 1.34 -7.83 11.55
C ILE A 71 1.23 -8.67 12.80
N VAL A 72 1.11 -9.98 12.60
CA VAL A 72 1.02 -10.93 13.70
C VAL A 72 2.40 -11.46 14.05
N ASP A 73 3.18 -11.78 13.03
CA ASP A 73 4.52 -12.33 13.19
C ASP A 73 5.50 -11.39 12.47
N TRP A 74 6.29 -10.64 13.24
CA TRP A 74 7.20 -9.62 12.69
C TRP A 74 8.31 -10.21 11.85
N LYS A 75 8.82 -11.38 12.26
CA LYS A 75 9.87 -12.05 11.50
C LYS A 75 9.36 -12.53 10.16
N ARG A 76 8.20 -13.14 10.16
CA ARG A 76 7.57 -13.62 8.93
C ARG A 76 7.24 -12.45 8.02
N SER A 77 6.77 -11.35 8.60
CA SER A 77 6.42 -10.15 7.82
C SER A 77 7.64 -9.56 7.14
N ARG A 78 8.79 -9.56 7.81
CA ARG A 78 10.03 -9.08 7.18
C ARG A 78 10.33 -9.89 5.93
N GLU A 79 10.20 -11.21 6.01
CA GLU A 79 10.44 -12.09 4.87
C GLU A 79 9.46 -11.81 3.74
N LEU A 80 8.21 -11.62 4.09
CA LEU A 80 7.17 -11.35 3.09
C LEU A 80 7.37 -9.99 2.43
N PHE A 81 7.76 -8.98 3.19
CA PHE A 81 8.04 -7.66 2.62
C PHE A 81 9.25 -7.71 1.68
N ASP A 82 10.28 -8.44 2.06
CA ASP A 82 11.45 -8.62 1.19
C ASP A 82 11.07 -9.31 -0.11
N SER A 83 10.27 -10.37 -0.02
CA SER A 83 9.83 -11.11 -1.21
C SER A 83 8.91 -10.29 -2.10
N PHE A 84 8.13 -9.41 -1.50
CA PHE A 84 7.22 -8.55 -2.25
C PHE A 84 8.00 -7.66 -3.23
N GLY A 85 9.14 -7.13 -2.80
CA GLY A 85 10.04 -6.39 -3.69
C GLY A 85 9.53 -5.04 -4.16
N LYS A 86 8.39 -4.60 -3.64
CA LYS A 86 7.81 -3.30 -3.99
C LYS A 86 7.63 -2.49 -2.71
N PRO A 87 7.43 -1.17 -2.83
CA PRO A 87 7.36 -0.32 -1.62
C PRO A 87 6.22 -0.69 -0.70
N VAL A 88 6.49 -0.64 0.60
CA VAL A 88 5.49 -0.83 1.64
C VAL A 88 5.41 0.46 2.46
N ILE A 89 4.21 0.95 2.67
CA ILE A 89 3.94 2.07 3.57
C ILE A 89 3.34 1.48 4.83
N LEU A 90 3.99 1.71 5.96
CA LEU A 90 3.53 1.16 7.22
C LEU A 90 2.80 2.25 8.01
N LEU A 91 1.58 1.94 8.44
CA LEU A 91 0.77 2.84 9.26
C LEU A 91 0.99 2.46 10.72
N LEU A 92 1.57 3.37 11.48
CA LEU A 92 1.97 3.10 12.86
C LEU A 92 0.99 3.68 13.86
N ASN A 93 0.75 2.94 14.91
CA ASN A 93 0.05 3.47 16.07
C ASN A 93 0.92 4.58 16.69
N LEU A 94 0.27 5.64 17.17
CA LEU A 94 0.97 6.80 17.71
C LEU A 94 1.97 6.44 18.80
N LEU A 95 1.66 5.43 19.60
CA LEU A 95 2.50 5.05 20.74
C LEU A 95 3.53 3.98 20.40
N ARG A 96 3.58 3.53 19.17
CA ARG A 96 4.49 2.47 18.77
C ARG A 96 5.74 3.05 18.11
N SER A 97 6.89 2.54 18.51
CA SER A 97 8.16 2.91 17.85
C SER A 97 8.20 2.31 16.46
N ALA A 98 8.90 2.97 15.55
CA ALA A 98 9.06 2.45 14.20
C ALA A 98 9.81 1.12 14.26
N PRO A 99 9.28 0.07 13.66
CA PRO A 99 9.92 -1.24 13.68
C PRO A 99 11.05 -1.35 12.67
N ASP A 100 11.89 -2.34 12.86
CA ASP A 100 12.96 -2.63 11.92
C ASP A 100 12.43 -3.54 10.82
N LEU A 101 11.71 -2.95 9.89
CA LEU A 101 11.13 -3.64 8.74
C LEU A 101 11.51 -2.91 7.45
N PRO A 102 11.64 -3.64 6.34
CA PRO A 102 12.00 -3.00 5.05
C PRO A 102 10.79 -2.29 4.45
N VAL A 103 10.52 -1.09 4.95
CA VAL A 103 9.41 -0.28 4.47
C VAL A 103 9.94 1.02 3.87
N ALA A 104 9.22 1.52 2.87
CA ALA A 104 9.62 2.73 2.18
C ALA A 104 9.22 3.98 2.95
N LYS A 105 8.16 3.90 3.74
CA LYS A 105 7.65 5.06 4.46
C LYS A 105 6.81 4.63 5.64
N HIS A 106 6.85 5.45 6.69
CA HIS A 106 5.98 5.29 7.86
C HIS A 106 5.01 6.47 7.92
N LEU A 107 3.77 6.21 8.25
CA LEU A 107 2.79 7.25 8.57
C LEU A 107 2.22 6.94 9.94
N THR A 108 2.14 7.95 10.79
CA THR A 108 1.61 7.79 12.13
C THR A 108 0.12 8.09 12.14
N LYS A 109 -0.66 7.20 12.74
CA LYS A 109 -2.10 7.42 12.90
C LYS A 109 -2.36 8.38 14.06
N PRO A 110 -3.40 9.21 14.00
CA PRO A 110 -4.33 9.40 12.88
C PRO A 110 -3.74 10.31 11.81
N PHE A 111 -4.28 10.19 10.58
CA PHE A 111 -3.85 11.03 9.47
C PHE A 111 -5.04 11.29 8.56
N LEU A 112 -4.92 12.33 7.74
CA LEU A 112 -5.93 12.64 6.74
C LEU A 112 -5.64 11.84 5.46
N GLY A 113 -6.62 11.79 4.56
CA GLY A 113 -6.48 11.04 3.33
C GLY A 113 -5.38 11.57 2.40
N GLU A 114 -5.19 12.88 2.36
CA GLU A 114 -4.19 13.47 1.47
C GLU A 114 -2.76 13.01 1.74
N PRO A 115 -2.28 13.00 2.99
CA PRO A 115 -0.93 12.47 3.25
C PRO A 115 -0.75 11.04 2.79
N LEU A 116 -1.80 10.23 2.89
CA LEU A 116 -1.73 8.85 2.44
C LEU A 116 -1.63 8.78 0.91
N ILE A 117 -2.44 9.55 0.20
CA ILE A 117 -2.41 9.60 -1.26
C ILE A 117 -1.04 10.07 -1.73
N GLU A 118 -0.50 11.11 -1.11
CA GLU A 118 0.82 11.62 -1.46
C GLU A 118 1.91 10.59 -1.22
N ALA A 119 1.83 9.86 -0.11
CA ALA A 119 2.80 8.83 0.19
C ALA A 119 2.79 7.72 -0.87
N VAL A 120 1.59 7.31 -1.29
CA VAL A 120 1.45 6.28 -2.32
C VAL A 120 2.02 6.77 -3.64
N LEU A 121 1.67 7.99 -4.04
CA LEU A 121 2.20 8.58 -5.28
C LEU A 121 3.71 8.64 -5.26
N ASN A 122 4.29 9.07 -4.14
CA ASN A 122 5.74 9.23 -4.03
C ASN A 122 6.47 7.90 -4.11
N VAL A 123 5.97 6.85 -3.45
CA VAL A 123 6.66 5.56 -3.48
C VAL A 123 6.53 4.89 -4.84
N ILE A 124 5.41 5.07 -5.53
CA ILE A 124 5.23 4.52 -6.87
C ILE A 124 6.15 5.26 -7.85
N ALA A 125 6.20 6.59 -7.76
CA ALA A 125 7.08 7.39 -8.61
C ALA A 125 8.55 7.01 -8.42
N GLY A 126 8.93 6.71 -7.19
CA GLY A 126 10.31 6.33 -6.88
C GLY A 126 10.74 5.02 -7.49
N GLN A 127 9.81 4.22 -7.99
CA GLN A 127 10.13 2.96 -8.65
C GLN A 127 10.53 3.13 -10.11
N GLN A 128 10.34 4.32 -10.63
CA GLN A 128 10.71 4.61 -12.01
C GLN A 128 12.10 5.23 -12.07
#